data_d8a8028f70099e230fe1ae7cc26c35a8
#
_entry.id   d8a8028f70099e230fe1ae7cc26c35a8
#
_cell.length_a   1.000
_cell.length_b   1.000
_cell.length_c   1.000
_cell.angle_alpha   90.00
_cell.angle_beta   90.00
_cell.angle_gamma   90.00
#
_symmetry.space_group_name_H-M   'P 1'
#
loop_
_entity.id
_entity.type
_entity.pdbx_description
1 polymer ?
#
loop_
_entity_poly.entity_id
_entity_poly.type
_entity_poly.pdbx_seq_one_letter_code
_entity_poly.pdbx_strand_id
1 'polypeptide(L)'
;MKPITTLNINGETISVYEKITLNQSINNHHTFTIEVDYDTVETVNSYTLDNSKEWLGKSIVINFADTDFLGVITNVKLQHDNGFDGKLIVSGYSKTILLESGSHMHSWLNASLDTIVNDTVIAAGLSAQINSTFNTPIAYQAQYKENHFQFIQRLAKQYNEWLYYDGVQLIFGKPSLNTPITIEYGADMDTINIAIEAITNTVTNFSYNALNNVSDESKSRGRGIGLNELGNYAFETSKDLFAINTKDNLSVRAANKNEIDTIVNNKQGGKVATANILSGTSSKQGLTVGTVIKVTGAQRGISSFEVKNYGEYIITKIIHTATGSSEYGNEFEAISSGVAILPEPLIALPEASTQLATVLSNEDPDQKGRVQVQFQWQTAGMKTSWIRVMTPDAGSSDHHSQNRGHVFVPEVG
;
A
#
# COMPACT_ATOMS: atom_id res chain seq x y z
N MET A 1 25.17 -28.81 5.06
CA MET A 1 23.94 -28.09 5.38
C MET A 1 23.60 -27.22 4.17
N LYS A 2 22.35 -27.15 3.71
CA LYS A 2 21.97 -26.09 2.76
C LYS A 2 22.08 -24.75 3.50
N PRO A 3 22.63 -23.69 2.86
CA PRO A 3 22.64 -22.37 3.48
C PRO A 3 21.19 -21.91 3.74
N ILE A 4 20.95 -21.31 4.88
CA ILE A 4 19.64 -20.78 5.27
C ILE A 4 19.26 -19.59 4.37
N THR A 5 20.28 -18.85 3.91
CA THR A 5 20.11 -17.68 3.06
C THR A 5 21.01 -17.79 1.84
N THR A 6 20.49 -17.53 0.67
CA THR A 6 21.27 -17.44 -0.56
C THR A 6 21.07 -16.09 -1.21
N LEU A 7 22.14 -15.58 -1.82
CA LEU A 7 22.20 -14.28 -2.47
C LEU A 7 22.63 -14.46 -3.92
N ASN A 8 21.87 -13.89 -4.83
CA ASN A 8 22.20 -13.90 -6.26
C ASN A 8 22.10 -12.46 -6.81
N ILE A 9 23.17 -11.99 -7.43
CA ILE A 9 23.22 -10.67 -8.07
C ILE A 9 23.45 -10.89 -9.57
N ASN A 10 22.52 -10.44 -10.40
CA ASN A 10 22.58 -10.53 -11.87
C ASN A 10 22.88 -11.96 -12.41
N GLY A 11 22.39 -13.00 -11.71
CA GLY A 11 22.61 -14.40 -12.10
C GLY A 11 23.84 -15.06 -11.44
N GLU A 12 24.67 -14.31 -10.74
CA GLU A 12 25.84 -14.81 -10.02
C GLU A 12 25.54 -15.00 -8.53
N THR A 13 25.90 -16.16 -7.99
CA THR A 13 25.70 -16.44 -6.55
C THR A 13 26.82 -15.85 -5.74
N ILE A 14 26.49 -15.00 -4.77
CA ILE A 14 27.41 -14.47 -3.77
C ILE A 14 27.33 -15.38 -2.55
N SER A 15 28.37 -16.15 -2.34
CA SER A 15 28.42 -17.17 -1.28
C SER A 15 28.94 -16.66 0.07
N VAL A 16 29.61 -15.51 0.07
CA VAL A 16 30.22 -14.91 1.27
C VAL A 16 29.66 -13.51 1.45
N TYR A 17 29.02 -13.28 2.58
CA TYR A 17 28.54 -11.97 3.02
C TYR A 17 28.61 -11.92 4.56
N GLU A 18 28.75 -10.74 5.12
CA GLU A 18 28.75 -10.54 6.57
C GLU A 18 27.32 -10.47 7.11
N LYS A 19 26.50 -9.62 6.51
CA LYS A 19 25.13 -9.35 6.96
C LYS A 19 24.20 -9.02 5.80
N ILE A 20 23.00 -9.53 5.89
CA ILE A 20 21.86 -9.14 5.05
C ILE A 20 20.77 -8.62 5.97
N THR A 21 20.23 -7.45 5.66
CA THR A 21 19.03 -6.90 6.29
C THR A 21 17.99 -6.63 5.20
N LEU A 22 16.80 -7.20 5.33
CA LEU A 22 15.65 -6.94 4.44
C LEU A 22 14.49 -6.41 5.27
N ASN A 23 14.03 -5.20 4.97
CA ASN A 23 12.86 -4.58 5.59
C ASN A 23 11.69 -4.65 4.63
N GLN A 24 10.59 -5.24 5.07
CA GLN A 24 9.35 -5.35 4.33
C GLN A 24 8.21 -4.71 5.13
N SER A 25 7.34 -3.99 4.46
CA SER A 25 6.12 -3.42 5.07
C SER A 25 5.03 -3.24 4.04
N ILE A 26 3.77 -3.30 4.49
CA ILE A 26 2.63 -2.93 3.64
C ILE A 26 2.75 -1.48 3.18
N ASN A 27 2.15 -1.18 2.03
CA ASN A 27 2.04 0.17 1.47
C ASN A 27 3.34 0.86 1.05
N ASN A 28 4.50 0.23 1.22
CA ASN A 28 5.80 0.83 0.95
C ASN A 28 6.67 -0.08 0.06
N HIS A 29 7.71 0.51 -0.52
CA HIS A 29 8.81 -0.28 -1.07
C HIS A 29 9.50 -1.05 0.05
N HIS A 30 9.89 -2.29 -0.24
CA HIS A 30 10.81 -3.00 0.63
C HIS A 30 12.24 -2.53 0.38
N THR A 31 13.07 -2.53 1.41
CA THR A 31 14.47 -2.12 1.32
C THR A 31 15.38 -3.24 1.77
N PHE A 32 16.54 -3.37 1.14
CA PHE A 32 17.55 -4.30 1.58
C PHE A 32 18.92 -3.62 1.69
N THR A 33 19.75 -4.16 2.57
CA THR A 33 21.17 -3.80 2.72
C THR A 33 21.97 -5.08 2.92
N ILE A 34 23.06 -5.19 2.18
CA ILE A 34 23.98 -6.33 2.21
C ILE A 34 25.38 -5.78 2.50
N GLU A 35 26.02 -6.31 3.52
CA GLU A 35 27.40 -6.03 3.87
C GLU A 35 28.26 -7.22 3.41
N VAL A 36 29.23 -6.95 2.56
CA VAL A 36 30.19 -7.93 2.02
C VAL A 36 31.59 -7.45 2.39
N ASP A 37 32.45 -8.35 2.81
CA ASP A 37 33.85 -8.04 3.00
C ASP A 37 34.44 -7.61 1.65
N TYR A 38 35.21 -6.52 1.65
CA TYR A 38 35.74 -5.96 0.42
C TYR A 38 36.68 -6.93 -0.32
N ASP A 39 37.41 -7.79 0.41
CA ASP A 39 38.29 -8.81 -0.14
C ASP A 39 37.54 -9.87 -0.99
N THR A 40 36.24 -10.03 -0.76
CA THR A 40 35.41 -10.96 -1.52
C THR A 40 35.27 -10.56 -3.00
N VAL A 41 35.39 -9.27 -3.30
CA VAL A 41 35.19 -8.70 -4.64
C VAL A 41 36.50 -8.15 -5.22
N GLU A 42 37.51 -8.00 -4.39
CA GLU A 42 38.82 -7.52 -4.82
C GLU A 42 39.55 -8.59 -5.64
N THR A 43 40.11 -8.18 -6.75
CA THR A 43 40.99 -9.01 -7.57
C THR A 43 42.33 -8.34 -7.75
N VAL A 44 43.38 -9.12 -8.04
CA VAL A 44 44.74 -8.58 -8.23
C VAL A 44 44.74 -7.51 -9.30
N ASN A 45 45.22 -6.32 -8.95
CA ASN A 45 45.25 -5.10 -9.79
C ASN A 45 43.89 -4.50 -10.17
N SER A 46 42.80 -4.84 -9.46
CA SER A 46 41.50 -4.24 -9.68
C SER A 46 40.90 -3.74 -8.36
N TYR A 47 40.45 -2.50 -8.38
CA TYR A 47 39.86 -1.87 -7.19
C TYR A 47 38.43 -2.40 -6.95
N THR A 48 38.07 -2.69 -5.72
CA THR A 48 36.79 -3.30 -5.34
C THR A 48 35.57 -2.57 -5.93
N LEU A 49 35.56 -1.24 -5.87
CA LEU A 49 34.47 -0.45 -6.42
C LEU A 49 34.40 -0.54 -7.94
N ASP A 50 35.53 -0.68 -8.63
CA ASP A 50 35.55 -0.88 -10.10
C ASP A 50 34.93 -2.20 -10.51
N ASN A 51 35.11 -3.26 -9.71
CA ASN A 51 34.51 -4.56 -9.94
C ASN A 51 33.02 -4.59 -9.61
N SER A 52 32.59 -3.89 -8.57
CA SER A 52 31.22 -3.92 -8.05
C SER A 52 30.31 -2.83 -8.64
N LYS A 53 30.85 -1.78 -9.27
CA LYS A 53 30.04 -0.70 -9.89
C LYS A 53 29.02 -1.21 -10.90
N GLU A 54 29.31 -2.34 -11.57
CA GLU A 54 28.41 -2.97 -12.54
C GLU A 54 27.16 -3.60 -11.88
N TRP A 55 27.15 -3.75 -10.56
CA TRP A 55 25.97 -4.21 -9.82
C TRP A 55 24.89 -3.12 -9.71
N LEU A 56 25.26 -1.86 -9.87
CA LEU A 56 24.30 -0.75 -9.84
C LEU A 56 23.25 -0.95 -10.94
N GLY A 57 21.98 -0.90 -10.57
CA GLY A 57 20.84 -1.12 -11.46
C GLY A 57 20.55 -2.59 -11.78
N LYS A 58 21.34 -3.54 -11.27
CA LYS A 58 21.10 -4.98 -11.51
C LYS A 58 20.04 -5.55 -10.58
N SER A 59 19.43 -6.63 -11.05
CA SER A 59 18.48 -7.41 -10.25
C SER A 59 19.21 -8.21 -9.18
N ILE A 60 18.55 -8.34 -8.04
CA ILE A 60 18.99 -9.16 -6.92
C ILE A 60 17.89 -10.13 -6.51
N VAL A 61 18.28 -11.34 -6.13
CA VAL A 61 17.42 -12.33 -5.49
C VAL A 61 18.01 -12.66 -4.13
N ILE A 62 17.25 -12.45 -3.08
CA ILE A 62 17.58 -12.89 -1.72
C ILE A 62 16.60 -13.99 -1.37
N ASN A 63 17.09 -15.18 -1.07
CA ASN A 63 16.26 -16.30 -0.64
C ASN A 63 16.50 -16.57 0.84
N PHE A 64 15.44 -16.52 1.64
CA PHE A 64 15.44 -16.95 3.04
C PHE A 64 14.70 -18.29 3.13
N ALA A 65 15.44 -19.39 2.92
CA ALA A 65 14.90 -20.75 2.88
C ALA A 65 13.80 -20.95 1.83
N ASP A 66 12.55 -20.70 2.19
CA ASP A 66 11.36 -20.97 1.34
C ASP A 66 10.73 -19.69 0.76
N THR A 67 11.33 -18.51 1.01
CA THR A 67 10.83 -17.23 0.51
C THR A 67 11.85 -16.52 -0.34
N ASP A 68 11.44 -16.10 -1.54
CA ASP A 68 12.24 -15.30 -2.44
C ASP A 68 11.90 -13.81 -2.28
N PHE A 69 12.94 -12.99 -2.37
CA PHE A 69 12.80 -11.55 -2.52
C PHE A 69 13.52 -11.09 -3.78
N LEU A 70 12.78 -10.45 -4.66
CA LEU A 70 13.28 -9.85 -5.90
C LEU A 70 13.44 -8.35 -5.74
N GLY A 71 14.65 -7.85 -5.90
CA GLY A 71 14.97 -6.43 -5.77
C GLY A 71 15.81 -5.88 -6.90
N VAL A 72 16.11 -4.59 -6.79
CA VAL A 72 17.01 -3.83 -7.68
C VAL A 72 18.03 -3.11 -6.82
N ILE A 73 19.30 -3.23 -7.16
CA ILE A 73 20.39 -2.53 -6.50
C ILE A 73 20.39 -1.08 -6.96
N THR A 74 20.23 -0.16 -6.03
CA THR A 74 20.24 1.29 -6.31
C THR A 74 21.42 2.04 -5.71
N ASN A 75 22.20 1.36 -4.87
CA ASN A 75 23.40 1.96 -4.27
C ASN A 75 24.48 0.90 -4.04
N VAL A 76 25.71 1.24 -4.38
CA VAL A 76 26.92 0.46 -4.10
C VAL A 76 27.90 1.40 -3.42
N LYS A 77 28.29 1.12 -2.19
CA LYS A 77 29.15 1.97 -1.35
C LYS A 77 30.32 1.15 -0.82
N LEU A 78 31.52 1.65 -1.01
CA LEU A 78 32.70 1.17 -0.31
C LEU A 78 32.92 2.01 0.94
N GLN A 79 33.09 1.35 2.09
CA GLN A 79 33.39 1.97 3.37
C GLN A 79 34.69 1.39 3.90
N HIS A 80 35.64 2.26 4.26
CA HIS A 80 36.85 1.94 4.96
C HIS A 80 36.84 2.60 6.33
N ASP A 81 37.16 1.81 7.35
CA ASP A 81 37.33 2.27 8.71
C ASP A 81 38.75 1.94 9.19
N ASN A 82 39.47 2.93 9.74
CA ASN A 82 40.80 2.78 10.36
C ASN A 82 41.88 2.10 9.52
N GLY A 83 41.91 2.32 8.21
CA GLY A 83 43.01 1.88 7.35
C GLY A 83 42.62 0.77 6.38
N PHE A 84 42.93 -0.47 6.67
CA PHE A 84 42.80 -1.59 5.72
C PHE A 84 41.47 -2.35 5.79
N ASP A 85 40.75 -2.23 6.90
CA ASP A 85 39.47 -2.91 7.05
C ASP A 85 38.39 -2.16 6.26
N GLY A 86 37.73 -2.83 5.35
CA GLY A 86 36.70 -2.24 4.50
C GLY A 86 35.51 -3.16 4.28
N LYS A 87 34.37 -2.53 3.99
CA LYS A 87 33.12 -3.21 3.65
C LYS A 87 32.57 -2.66 2.35
N LEU A 88 32.08 -3.55 1.53
CA LEU A 88 31.23 -3.20 0.40
C LEU A 88 29.76 -3.29 0.86
N ILE A 89 29.07 -2.16 0.84
CA ILE A 89 27.66 -2.08 1.22
C ILE A 89 26.84 -1.94 -0.05
N VAL A 90 26.01 -2.94 -0.33
CA VAL A 90 25.09 -2.97 -1.45
C VAL A 90 23.68 -2.79 -0.92
N SER A 91 22.95 -1.82 -1.41
CA SER A 91 21.58 -1.58 -0.98
C SER A 91 20.66 -1.23 -2.13
N GLY A 92 19.36 -1.41 -1.88
CA GLY A 92 18.35 -1.15 -2.88
C GLY A 92 16.95 -1.43 -2.37
N TYR A 93 16.06 -1.62 -3.31
CA TYR A 93 14.63 -1.73 -3.06
C TYR A 93 14.04 -2.96 -3.75
N SER A 94 12.81 -3.33 -3.35
CA SER A 94 11.95 -4.21 -4.14
C SER A 94 11.80 -3.70 -5.57
N LYS A 95 11.45 -4.58 -6.51
CA LYS A 95 11.21 -4.18 -7.90
C LYS A 95 10.19 -3.05 -8.07
N THR A 96 9.33 -2.84 -7.08
CA THR A 96 8.35 -1.73 -7.08
C THR A 96 8.98 -0.34 -7.19
N ILE A 97 10.28 -0.19 -6.92
CA ILE A 97 11.02 1.07 -7.14
C ILE A 97 10.98 1.55 -8.59
N LEU A 98 10.81 0.64 -9.56
CA LEU A 98 10.68 0.97 -10.96
C LEU A 98 9.44 1.83 -11.27
N LEU A 99 8.46 1.86 -10.37
CA LEU A 99 7.30 2.74 -10.43
C LEU A 99 7.62 4.19 -10.06
N GLU A 100 8.81 4.50 -9.55
CA GLU A 100 9.24 5.84 -9.15
C GLU A 100 10.06 6.58 -10.22
N SER A 101 9.82 6.29 -11.52
CA SER A 101 10.58 6.91 -12.62
C SER A 101 10.39 8.43 -12.76
N GLY A 102 9.49 9.03 -11.98
CA GLY A 102 9.23 10.46 -11.96
C GLY A 102 7.74 10.79 -11.98
N SER A 103 7.44 12.08 -11.86
CA SER A 103 6.06 12.57 -11.88
C SER A 103 5.43 12.40 -13.27
N HIS A 104 4.23 11.87 -13.31
CA HIS A 104 3.49 11.56 -14.53
C HIS A 104 2.08 12.15 -14.50
N MET A 105 1.51 12.36 -15.69
CA MET A 105 0.12 12.81 -15.89
C MET A 105 -0.54 11.93 -16.93
N HIS A 106 -1.59 11.24 -16.55
CA HIS A 106 -2.37 10.35 -17.40
C HIS A 106 -3.83 10.32 -16.95
N SER A 107 -4.75 9.92 -17.82
CA SER A 107 -6.14 9.76 -17.42
C SER A 107 -6.82 8.57 -18.09
N TRP A 108 -7.75 7.99 -17.34
CA TRP A 108 -8.63 6.90 -17.79
C TRP A 108 -10.08 7.35 -17.76
N LEU A 109 -10.84 6.89 -18.72
CA LEU A 109 -12.27 7.17 -18.87
C LEU A 109 -13.04 5.85 -18.88
N ASN A 110 -14.06 5.73 -18.01
CA ASN A 110 -14.90 4.54 -17.89
C ASN A 110 -14.10 3.23 -17.75
N ALA A 111 -13.08 3.25 -16.92
CA ALA A 111 -12.19 2.11 -16.69
C ALA A 111 -12.45 1.45 -15.31
N SER A 112 -12.21 0.15 -15.22
CA SER A 112 -12.19 -0.52 -13.92
C SER A 112 -10.96 -0.15 -13.12
N LEU A 113 -11.02 -0.25 -11.79
CA LEU A 113 -9.86 -0.02 -10.93
C LEU A 113 -8.71 -0.97 -11.30
N ASP A 114 -9.01 -2.23 -11.55
CA ASP A 114 -8.02 -3.24 -11.96
C ASP A 114 -7.32 -2.87 -13.26
N THR A 115 -8.06 -2.36 -14.27
CA THR A 115 -7.47 -1.90 -15.54
C THR A 115 -6.51 -0.75 -15.29
N ILE A 116 -6.89 0.24 -14.49
CA ILE A 116 -6.06 1.42 -14.19
C ILE A 116 -4.76 1.02 -13.50
N VAL A 117 -4.84 0.14 -12.50
CA VAL A 117 -3.65 -0.36 -11.78
C VAL A 117 -2.78 -1.21 -12.70
N ASN A 118 -3.38 -2.10 -13.48
CA ASN A 118 -2.66 -2.98 -14.43
C ASN A 118 -1.87 -2.17 -15.46
N ASP A 119 -2.49 -1.18 -16.10
CA ASP A 119 -1.82 -0.32 -17.08
C ASP A 119 -0.61 0.39 -16.46
N THR A 120 -0.78 0.87 -15.21
CA THR A 120 0.28 1.56 -14.47
C THR A 120 1.45 0.62 -14.12
N VAL A 121 1.15 -0.62 -13.74
CA VAL A 121 2.17 -1.63 -13.36
C VAL A 121 2.93 -2.16 -14.59
N ILE A 122 2.20 -2.44 -15.69
CA ILE A 122 2.80 -2.91 -16.94
C ILE A 122 3.76 -1.88 -17.52
N ALA A 123 3.44 -0.58 -17.42
CA ALA A 123 4.30 0.49 -17.88
C ALA A 123 5.71 0.46 -17.23
N ALA A 124 5.83 -0.07 -16.01
CA ALA A 124 7.09 -0.27 -15.31
C ALA A 124 7.69 -1.69 -15.48
N GLY A 125 7.06 -2.56 -16.26
CA GLY A 125 7.52 -3.94 -16.49
C GLY A 125 7.45 -4.84 -15.26
N LEU A 126 6.51 -4.59 -14.34
CA LEU A 126 6.35 -5.34 -13.10
C LEU A 126 5.30 -6.44 -13.23
N SER A 127 5.48 -7.50 -12.42
CA SER A 127 4.44 -8.48 -12.15
C SER A 127 3.54 -8.01 -11.03
N ALA A 128 2.23 -8.19 -11.17
CA ALA A 128 1.26 -7.88 -10.13
C ALA A 128 0.12 -8.90 -10.09
N GLN A 129 -0.40 -9.14 -8.89
CA GLN A 129 -1.68 -9.78 -8.67
C GLN A 129 -2.69 -8.69 -8.31
N ILE A 130 -3.63 -8.43 -9.21
CA ILE A 130 -4.63 -7.37 -9.06
C ILE A 130 -6.00 -8.03 -8.91
N ASN A 131 -6.68 -7.73 -7.80
CA ASN A 131 -8.00 -8.28 -7.48
C ASN A 131 -8.73 -7.30 -6.56
N SER A 132 -9.15 -6.16 -7.10
CA SER A 132 -9.85 -5.14 -6.31
C SER A 132 -11.26 -5.59 -5.90
N THR A 133 -11.70 -5.12 -4.75
CA THR A 133 -13.07 -5.31 -4.28
C THR A 133 -14.05 -4.29 -4.88
N PHE A 134 -13.51 -3.16 -5.37
CA PHE A 134 -14.28 -2.11 -6.01
C PHE A 134 -14.50 -2.42 -7.49
N ASN A 135 -15.75 -2.77 -7.85
CA ASN A 135 -16.12 -3.28 -9.18
C ASN A 135 -16.87 -2.26 -10.05
N THR A 136 -17.23 -1.09 -9.52
CA THR A 136 -17.93 -0.06 -10.29
C THR A 136 -16.95 0.62 -11.27
N PRO A 137 -17.27 0.72 -12.58
CA PRO A 137 -16.44 1.46 -13.52
C PRO A 137 -16.28 2.92 -13.10
N ILE A 138 -15.04 3.38 -13.08
CA ILE A 138 -14.68 4.74 -12.69
C ILE A 138 -14.88 5.65 -13.90
N ALA A 139 -15.81 6.59 -13.81
CA ALA A 139 -16.14 7.48 -14.91
C ALA A 139 -14.96 8.31 -15.41
N TYR A 140 -14.09 8.74 -14.48
CA TYR A 140 -12.85 9.45 -14.80
C TYR A 140 -11.86 9.33 -13.66
N GLN A 141 -10.65 8.87 -13.96
CA GLN A 141 -9.52 8.82 -13.03
C GLN A 141 -8.32 9.50 -13.67
N ALA A 142 -7.65 10.35 -12.94
CA ALA A 142 -6.40 10.96 -13.38
C ALA A 142 -5.25 10.62 -12.41
N GLN A 143 -4.11 10.27 -12.96
CA GLN A 143 -2.81 10.42 -12.31
C GLN A 143 -2.37 11.85 -12.56
N TYR A 144 -2.07 12.61 -11.51
CA TYR A 144 -1.80 14.04 -11.63
C TYR A 144 -0.60 14.46 -10.78
N LYS A 145 0.53 14.69 -11.45
CA LYS A 145 1.82 15.08 -10.83
C LYS A 145 2.28 14.10 -9.74
N GLU A 146 1.99 12.82 -9.92
CA GLU A 146 2.39 11.72 -9.05
C GLU A 146 3.30 10.76 -9.83
N ASN A 147 4.27 10.11 -9.17
CA ASN A 147 4.88 8.93 -9.76
C ASN A 147 3.89 7.74 -9.77
N HIS A 148 4.21 6.65 -10.44
CA HIS A 148 3.29 5.52 -10.55
C HIS A 148 3.03 4.85 -9.20
N PHE A 149 4.03 4.77 -8.32
CA PHE A 149 3.85 4.17 -7.00
C PHE A 149 2.94 5.02 -6.11
N GLN A 150 3.16 6.33 -6.05
CA GLN A 150 2.28 7.27 -5.35
C GLN A 150 0.83 7.19 -5.86
N PHE A 151 0.66 7.07 -7.17
CA PHE A 151 -0.66 6.90 -7.77
C PHE A 151 -1.34 5.61 -7.30
N ILE A 152 -0.63 4.47 -7.31
CA ILE A 152 -1.16 3.18 -6.82
C ILE A 152 -1.48 3.25 -5.32
N GLN A 153 -0.61 3.87 -4.50
CA GLN A 153 -0.87 4.11 -3.07
C GLN A 153 -2.14 4.95 -2.88
N ARG A 154 -2.33 5.98 -3.70
CA ARG A 154 -3.54 6.81 -3.65
C ARG A 154 -4.80 6.03 -4.03
N LEU A 155 -4.73 5.19 -5.05
CA LEU A 155 -5.85 4.32 -5.42
C LEU A 155 -6.18 3.33 -4.29
N ALA A 156 -5.17 2.70 -3.69
CA ALA A 156 -5.36 1.83 -2.54
C ALA A 156 -6.04 2.56 -1.37
N LYS A 157 -5.62 3.81 -1.07
CA LYS A 157 -6.23 4.65 -0.04
C LYS A 157 -7.67 5.05 -0.37
N GLN A 158 -7.93 5.48 -1.62
CA GLN A 158 -9.24 5.98 -2.04
C GLN A 158 -10.32 4.90 -2.08
N TYR A 159 -9.92 3.68 -2.49
CA TYR A 159 -10.84 2.55 -2.66
C TYR A 159 -10.72 1.51 -1.53
N ASN A 160 -9.86 1.74 -0.54
CA ASN A 160 -9.59 0.86 0.61
C ASN A 160 -9.13 -0.53 0.19
N GLU A 161 -8.24 -0.59 -0.78
CA GLU A 161 -7.65 -1.85 -1.27
C GLU A 161 -6.34 -2.17 -0.56
N TRP A 162 -6.01 -3.45 -0.48
CA TRP A 162 -4.73 -3.90 0.02
C TRP A 162 -3.61 -3.52 -0.94
N LEU A 163 -2.47 -3.13 -0.41
CA LEU A 163 -1.28 -2.82 -1.20
C LEU A 163 -0.03 -3.29 -0.47
N TYR A 164 0.69 -4.22 -1.06
CA TYR A 164 2.02 -4.62 -0.58
C TYR A 164 2.79 -5.37 -1.68
N TYR A 165 4.06 -5.62 -1.45
CA TYR A 165 4.91 -6.48 -2.28
C TYR A 165 5.15 -7.79 -1.52
N ASP A 166 4.85 -8.94 -2.11
CA ASP A 166 4.97 -10.24 -1.42
C ASP A 166 6.40 -10.81 -1.42
N GLY A 167 7.32 -10.12 -2.06
CA GLY A 167 8.71 -10.51 -2.31
C GLY A 167 8.98 -10.77 -3.79
N VAL A 168 7.96 -11.09 -4.59
CA VAL A 168 8.07 -11.43 -6.01
C VAL A 168 7.22 -10.51 -6.89
N GLN A 169 6.01 -10.16 -6.45
CA GLN A 169 5.05 -9.38 -7.20
C GLN A 169 4.31 -8.36 -6.33
N LEU A 170 3.77 -7.35 -6.98
CA LEU A 170 2.90 -6.37 -6.33
C LEU A 170 1.51 -6.98 -6.12
N ILE A 171 0.98 -6.87 -4.91
CA ILE A 171 -0.40 -7.28 -4.56
C ILE A 171 -1.24 -6.02 -4.43
N PHE A 172 -2.31 -5.94 -5.22
CA PHE A 172 -3.33 -4.90 -5.14
C PHE A 172 -4.72 -5.54 -5.00
N GLY A 173 -5.42 -5.23 -3.92
CA GLY A 173 -6.62 -5.93 -3.49
C GLY A 173 -6.30 -7.13 -2.59
N LYS A 174 -7.33 -7.67 -1.92
CA LYS A 174 -7.15 -8.75 -0.97
C LYS A 174 -6.91 -10.10 -1.67
N PRO A 175 -5.74 -10.73 -1.51
CA PRO A 175 -5.47 -12.04 -2.10
C PRO A 175 -6.12 -13.17 -1.29
N SER A 176 -6.05 -14.39 -1.82
CA SER A 176 -6.26 -15.59 -1.01
C SER A 176 -5.12 -15.72 0.00
N LEU A 177 -5.47 -15.79 1.28
CA LEU A 177 -4.49 -15.90 2.35
C LEU A 177 -3.96 -17.33 2.45
N ASN A 178 -2.70 -17.47 2.87
CA ASN A 178 -2.08 -18.77 3.15
C ASN A 178 -2.73 -19.46 4.36
N THR A 179 -2.56 -20.78 4.47
CA THR A 179 -2.83 -21.51 5.71
C THR A 179 -1.92 -20.98 6.83
N PRO A 180 -2.45 -20.66 8.04
CA PRO A 180 -1.67 -20.07 9.10
C PRO A 180 -0.41 -20.88 9.44
N ILE A 181 0.74 -20.22 9.47
CA ILE A 181 2.00 -20.80 9.93
C ILE A 181 2.01 -20.71 11.45
N THR A 182 2.15 -21.85 12.14
CA THR A 182 2.23 -21.85 13.59
C THR A 182 3.61 -21.40 14.05
N ILE A 183 3.63 -20.47 15.00
CA ILE A 183 4.83 -19.97 15.68
C ILE A 183 4.61 -20.15 17.18
N GLU A 184 5.57 -20.80 17.84
CA GLU A 184 5.50 -21.09 19.27
C GLU A 184 6.45 -20.15 20.05
N TYR A 185 5.87 -19.35 20.96
CA TYR A 185 6.63 -18.53 21.89
C TYR A 185 7.41 -19.43 22.86
N GLY A 186 8.71 -19.20 22.97
CA GLY A 186 9.64 -20.03 23.74
C GLY A 186 10.30 -21.18 22.94
N ALA A 187 9.93 -21.35 21.64
CA ALA A 187 10.57 -22.31 20.74
C ALA A 187 11.04 -21.63 19.45
N ASP A 188 10.10 -21.15 18.63
CA ASP A 188 10.37 -20.42 17.38
C ASP A 188 10.51 -18.89 17.59
N MET A 189 9.96 -18.37 18.69
CA MET A 189 9.81 -16.96 18.98
C MET A 189 10.38 -16.63 20.36
N ASP A 190 11.32 -15.67 20.40
CA ASP A 190 12.05 -15.29 21.61
C ASP A 190 11.32 -14.21 22.42
N THR A 191 10.70 -13.26 21.73
CA THR A 191 9.94 -12.17 22.35
C THR A 191 8.54 -12.08 21.78
N ILE A 192 7.58 -11.78 22.62
CA ILE A 192 6.20 -11.50 22.25
C ILE A 192 5.72 -10.23 22.96
N ASN A 193 5.20 -9.28 22.20
CA ASN A 193 4.54 -8.09 22.69
C ASN A 193 3.14 -8.03 22.08
N ILE A 194 2.14 -7.88 22.92
CA ILE A 194 0.75 -7.71 22.48
C ILE A 194 0.26 -6.39 23.04
N ALA A 195 0.00 -5.45 22.15
CA ALA A 195 -0.49 -4.12 22.48
C ALA A 195 -1.96 -3.97 22.07
N ILE A 196 -2.71 -3.25 22.88
CA ILE A 196 -4.02 -2.72 22.55
C ILE A 196 -3.97 -1.21 22.64
N GLU A 197 -4.54 -0.51 21.68
CA GLU A 197 -4.50 0.94 21.60
C GLU A 197 -5.88 1.50 21.32
N ALA A 198 -6.22 2.58 22.05
CA ALA A 198 -7.42 3.34 21.76
C ALA A 198 -7.16 4.25 20.56
N ILE A 199 -7.95 4.07 19.51
CA ILE A 199 -7.81 4.79 18.24
C ILE A 199 -9.14 5.40 17.80
N THR A 200 -9.07 6.50 17.05
CA THR A 200 -10.27 7.12 16.48
C THR A 200 -10.95 6.15 15.53
N ASN A 201 -12.18 5.75 15.81
CA ASN A 201 -12.89 4.70 15.11
C ASN A 201 -14.16 5.14 14.38
N THR A 202 -14.61 6.37 14.59
CA THR A 202 -15.79 6.90 13.90
C THR A 202 -15.37 7.62 12.64
N VAL A 203 -16.01 7.28 11.52
CA VAL A 203 -15.85 7.93 10.23
C VAL A 203 -17.22 8.37 9.75
N THR A 204 -17.38 9.65 9.45
CA THR A 204 -18.58 10.19 8.78
C THR A 204 -18.13 10.93 7.54
N ASN A 205 -18.57 10.47 6.38
CA ASN A 205 -18.27 11.13 5.12
C ASN A 205 -19.57 11.46 4.37
N PHE A 206 -19.49 12.50 3.53
CA PHE A 206 -20.56 12.85 2.60
C PHE A 206 -20.02 12.93 1.17
N SER A 207 -20.91 12.70 0.21
CA SER A 207 -20.62 12.80 -1.22
C SER A 207 -21.79 13.50 -1.91
N TYR A 208 -21.49 14.51 -2.74
CA TYR A 208 -22.51 15.20 -3.51
C TYR A 208 -22.56 14.69 -4.95
N ASN A 209 -23.72 14.16 -5.35
CA ASN A 209 -24.00 13.79 -6.72
C ASN A 209 -24.68 14.92 -7.47
N ALA A 210 -23.91 15.63 -8.27
CA ALA A 210 -24.39 16.77 -9.02
C ALA A 210 -25.37 16.44 -10.15
N LEU A 211 -25.40 15.19 -10.64
CA LEU A 211 -26.34 14.79 -11.69
C LEU A 211 -27.78 14.76 -11.18
N ASN A 212 -27.96 14.32 -9.96
CA ASN A 212 -29.26 14.15 -9.33
C ASN A 212 -29.54 15.23 -8.28
N ASN A 213 -28.58 16.13 -8.02
CA ASN A 213 -28.65 17.16 -6.97
C ASN A 213 -28.93 16.54 -5.57
N VAL A 214 -28.26 15.42 -5.27
CA VAL A 214 -28.42 14.69 -4.01
C VAL A 214 -27.10 14.67 -3.26
N SER A 215 -27.16 14.92 -1.95
CA SER A 215 -26.02 14.71 -1.05
C SER A 215 -26.28 13.48 -0.19
N ASP A 216 -25.47 12.47 -0.39
CA ASP A 216 -25.46 11.26 0.44
C ASP A 216 -24.46 11.41 1.57
N GLU A 217 -24.85 11.02 2.77
CA GLU A 217 -23.99 10.98 3.96
C GLU A 217 -23.98 9.57 4.53
N SER A 218 -22.84 9.13 4.99
CA SER A 218 -22.66 7.87 5.69
C SER A 218 -21.83 8.02 6.95
N LYS A 219 -22.27 7.34 7.99
CA LYS A 219 -21.53 7.15 9.24
C LYS A 219 -21.16 5.68 9.36
N SER A 220 -19.92 5.41 9.76
CA SER A 220 -19.42 4.06 9.94
C SER A 220 -20.21 3.27 10.98
N ARG A 221 -20.22 1.95 10.82
CA ARG A 221 -20.88 1.04 11.74
C ARG A 221 -20.23 1.07 13.10
N GLY A 222 -21.04 0.97 14.14
CA GLY A 222 -20.57 1.00 15.51
C GLY A 222 -19.93 -0.30 16.00
N ARG A 223 -19.33 -1.12 15.11
CA ARG A 223 -18.66 -2.38 15.47
C ARG A 223 -17.40 -2.60 14.60
N GLY A 224 -16.35 -3.11 15.21
CA GLY A 224 -15.18 -3.60 14.50
C GLY A 224 -15.51 -4.91 13.76
N ILE A 225 -15.04 -5.05 12.52
CA ILE A 225 -15.21 -6.27 11.73
C ILE A 225 -13.85 -6.92 11.57
N GLY A 226 -13.76 -8.23 11.88
CA GLY A 226 -12.53 -9.02 11.74
C GLY A 226 -11.48 -8.77 12.83
N LEU A 227 -11.81 -7.99 13.86
CA LEU A 227 -10.95 -7.83 15.02
C LEU A 227 -11.03 -9.07 15.92
N ASN A 228 -9.92 -9.43 16.56
CA ASN A 228 -9.90 -10.41 17.64
C ASN A 228 -10.52 -9.82 18.92
N GLU A 229 -10.55 -10.60 20.01
CA GLU A 229 -11.14 -10.18 21.28
C GLU A 229 -10.51 -8.89 21.83
N LEU A 230 -9.17 -8.80 21.82
CA LEU A 230 -8.43 -7.62 22.31
C LEU A 230 -8.69 -6.38 21.44
N GLY A 231 -8.68 -6.54 20.11
CA GLY A 231 -9.01 -5.47 19.19
C GLY A 231 -10.46 -4.99 19.34
N ASN A 232 -11.43 -5.88 19.58
CA ASN A 232 -12.81 -5.50 19.86
C ASN A 232 -12.93 -4.75 21.18
N TYR A 233 -12.21 -5.16 22.23
CA TYR A 233 -12.18 -4.43 23.49
C TYR A 233 -11.64 -3.01 23.31
N ALA A 234 -10.49 -2.87 22.61
CA ALA A 234 -9.91 -1.56 22.30
C ALA A 234 -10.88 -0.69 21.47
N PHE A 235 -11.56 -1.29 20.49
CA PHE A 235 -12.56 -0.60 19.67
C PHE A 235 -13.73 -0.05 20.49
N GLU A 236 -14.30 -0.86 21.40
CA GLU A 236 -15.42 -0.43 22.24
C GLU A 236 -14.98 0.68 23.21
N THR A 237 -13.83 0.54 23.87
CA THR A 237 -13.27 1.55 24.76
C THR A 237 -12.97 2.87 24.03
N SER A 238 -12.55 2.79 22.78
CA SER A 238 -12.23 3.97 21.96
C SER A 238 -13.45 4.84 21.65
N LYS A 239 -14.66 4.26 21.60
CA LYS A 239 -15.89 5.03 21.37
C LYS A 239 -16.17 6.05 22.45
N ASP A 240 -15.90 5.68 23.69
CA ASP A 240 -16.12 6.58 24.85
C ASP A 240 -15.03 7.66 24.91
N LEU A 241 -13.81 7.30 24.54
CA LEU A 241 -12.67 8.23 24.53
C LEU A 241 -12.77 9.25 23.38
N PHE A 242 -13.15 8.80 22.18
CA PHE A 242 -13.22 9.63 20.96
C PHE A 242 -14.69 9.88 20.56
N ALA A 243 -15.48 10.44 21.46
CA ALA A 243 -16.92 10.64 21.31
C ALA A 243 -17.31 11.79 20.35
N ILE A 244 -16.36 12.65 19.94
CA ILE A 244 -16.64 13.80 19.06
C ILE A 244 -16.98 13.30 17.66
N ASN A 245 -18.16 13.69 17.16
CA ASN A 245 -18.55 13.40 15.79
C ASN A 245 -17.75 14.28 14.82
N THR A 246 -17.08 13.64 13.88
CA THR A 246 -16.38 14.33 12.79
C THR A 246 -17.12 14.11 11.48
N LYS A 247 -17.01 15.05 10.55
CA LYS A 247 -17.60 14.96 9.21
C LYS A 247 -16.63 15.50 8.20
N ASP A 248 -16.40 14.74 7.12
CA ASP A 248 -15.46 15.08 6.07
C ASP A 248 -16.03 14.73 4.69
N ASN A 249 -15.47 15.30 3.64
CA ASN A 249 -15.81 14.93 2.28
C ASN A 249 -15.23 13.57 1.89
N LEU A 250 -15.97 12.80 1.10
CA LEU A 250 -15.43 11.55 0.55
C LEU A 250 -14.38 11.88 -0.53
N SER A 251 -13.25 11.19 -0.49
CA SER A 251 -12.14 11.38 -1.44
C SER A 251 -12.41 10.82 -2.85
N VAL A 252 -13.48 10.04 -3.00
CA VAL A 252 -13.95 9.49 -4.28
C VAL A 252 -15.41 9.85 -4.49
N ARG A 253 -15.84 9.86 -5.75
CA ARG A 253 -17.24 10.06 -6.07
C ARG A 253 -17.99 8.74 -5.93
N ALA A 254 -18.88 8.65 -4.95
CA ALA A 254 -19.80 7.53 -4.81
C ALA A 254 -21.01 7.72 -5.76
N ALA A 255 -21.41 6.66 -6.44
CA ALA A 255 -22.56 6.68 -7.34
C ALA A 255 -23.89 6.67 -6.59
N ASN A 256 -23.93 6.05 -5.41
CA ASN A 256 -25.14 5.89 -4.61
C ASN A 256 -24.82 5.68 -3.10
N LYS A 257 -25.88 5.64 -2.30
CA LYS A 257 -25.79 5.46 -0.83
C LYS A 257 -25.07 4.17 -0.42
N ASN A 258 -25.25 3.06 -1.13
CA ASN A 258 -24.60 1.79 -0.78
C ASN A 258 -23.09 1.83 -0.99
N GLU A 259 -22.62 2.52 -2.03
CA GLU A 259 -21.18 2.72 -2.26
C GLU A 259 -20.55 3.56 -1.15
N ILE A 260 -21.16 4.71 -0.79
CA ILE A 260 -20.61 5.52 0.30
C ILE A 260 -20.61 4.76 1.63
N ASP A 261 -21.65 3.97 1.92
CA ASP A 261 -21.71 3.12 3.10
C ASP A 261 -20.59 2.08 3.13
N THR A 262 -20.30 1.47 1.99
CA THR A 262 -19.21 0.49 1.84
C THR A 262 -17.87 1.14 2.07
N ILE A 263 -17.58 2.25 1.39
CA ILE A 263 -16.30 2.97 1.51
C ILE A 263 -16.08 3.46 2.94
N VAL A 264 -17.09 4.04 3.57
CA VAL A 264 -17.00 4.54 4.97
C VAL A 264 -16.74 3.42 5.97
N ASN A 265 -17.39 2.27 5.79
CA ASN A 265 -17.15 1.09 6.63
C ASN A 265 -15.77 0.48 6.42
N ASN A 266 -15.29 0.44 5.18
CA ASN A 266 -13.95 -0.04 4.85
C ASN A 266 -12.88 0.90 5.43
N LYS A 267 -13.06 2.22 5.31
CA LYS A 267 -12.17 3.22 5.92
C LYS A 267 -12.11 3.07 7.45
N GLN A 268 -13.25 2.81 8.10
CA GLN A 268 -13.25 2.45 9.52
C GLN A 268 -12.46 1.17 9.77
N GLY A 269 -12.68 0.12 8.97
CA GLY A 269 -11.98 -1.16 9.09
C GLY A 269 -10.47 -1.00 9.04
N GLY A 270 -9.95 -0.25 8.07
CA GLY A 270 -8.51 0.04 7.95
C GLY A 270 -7.94 0.82 9.13
N LYS A 271 -8.70 1.81 9.66
CA LYS A 271 -8.29 2.56 10.87
C LYS A 271 -8.19 1.67 12.10
N VAL A 272 -9.19 0.83 12.35
CA VAL A 272 -9.24 0.03 13.57
C VAL A 272 -8.41 -1.26 13.50
N ALA A 273 -7.88 -1.60 12.33
CA ALA A 273 -7.06 -2.78 12.16
C ALA A 273 -5.83 -2.80 13.09
N THR A 274 -5.31 -1.62 13.45
CA THR A 274 -4.17 -1.45 14.36
C THR A 274 -4.54 -1.35 15.84
N ALA A 275 -5.82 -1.50 16.20
CA ALA A 275 -6.26 -1.45 17.60
C ALA A 275 -5.67 -2.56 18.46
N ASN A 276 -5.25 -3.66 17.86
CA ASN A 276 -4.44 -4.70 18.48
C ASN A 276 -3.28 -5.07 17.57
N ILE A 277 -2.06 -4.92 18.07
CA ILE A 277 -0.82 -5.26 17.37
C ILE A 277 -0.09 -6.32 18.18
N LEU A 278 0.36 -7.35 17.47
CA LEU A 278 1.32 -8.33 17.99
C LEU A 278 2.67 -8.07 17.33
N SER A 279 3.74 -8.01 18.11
CA SER A 279 5.10 -7.93 17.60
C SER A 279 6.03 -8.87 18.36
N GLY A 280 7.14 -9.23 17.73
CA GLY A 280 8.13 -10.08 18.36
C GLY A 280 9.30 -10.41 17.47
N THR A 281 10.27 -11.10 18.04
CA THR A 281 11.45 -11.63 17.35
C THR A 281 11.33 -13.15 17.20
N SER A 282 11.76 -13.68 16.07
CA SER A 282 11.61 -15.09 15.75
C SER A 282 12.77 -15.59 14.86
N SER A 283 13.08 -16.87 14.98
CA SER A 283 13.94 -17.59 14.05
C SER A 283 13.17 -18.37 12.97
N LYS A 284 11.84 -18.28 12.99
CA LYS A 284 10.97 -18.97 12.04
C LYS A 284 11.19 -18.46 10.63
N GLN A 285 11.43 -19.37 9.71
CA GLN A 285 11.58 -19.10 8.28
C GLN A 285 10.22 -19.15 7.57
N GLY A 286 10.17 -18.68 6.32
CA GLY A 286 8.95 -18.72 5.52
C GLY A 286 7.96 -17.59 5.84
N LEU A 287 8.37 -16.58 6.61
CA LEU A 287 7.55 -15.41 6.93
C LEU A 287 7.83 -14.28 5.95
N THR A 288 6.81 -13.54 5.58
CA THR A 288 6.88 -12.32 4.78
C THR A 288 5.66 -11.45 5.07
N VAL A 289 5.65 -10.22 4.58
CA VAL A 289 4.45 -9.38 4.64
C VAL A 289 3.27 -10.07 3.94
N GLY A 290 2.10 -10.05 4.57
CA GLY A 290 0.90 -10.74 4.09
C GLY A 290 0.76 -12.19 4.58
N THR A 291 1.80 -12.77 5.22
CA THR A 291 1.71 -14.12 5.81
C THR A 291 0.81 -14.12 7.03
N VAL A 292 -0.10 -15.10 7.07
CA VAL A 292 -0.92 -15.36 8.27
C VAL A 292 -0.17 -16.31 9.18
N ILE A 293 -0.05 -15.93 10.45
CA ILE A 293 0.58 -16.70 11.51
C ILE A 293 -0.43 -17.02 12.61
N LYS A 294 -0.27 -18.19 13.23
CA LYS A 294 -0.97 -18.59 14.46
C LYS A 294 0.04 -18.65 15.58
N VAL A 295 -0.13 -17.81 16.60
CA VAL A 295 0.82 -17.71 17.70
C VAL A 295 0.32 -18.50 18.90
N THR A 296 1.18 -19.39 19.40
CA THR A 296 0.94 -20.23 20.57
C THR A 296 2.09 -20.09 21.55
N GLY A 297 1.92 -20.56 22.79
CA GLY A 297 2.99 -20.61 23.78
C GLY A 297 2.55 -21.35 25.02
N ALA A 298 3.50 -21.70 25.87
CA ALA A 298 3.23 -22.37 27.13
C ALA A 298 2.71 -21.37 28.16
N GLN A 299 1.61 -21.71 28.81
CA GLN A 299 1.07 -21.00 29.97
C GLN A 299 1.09 -21.92 31.19
N ARG A 300 1.47 -21.38 32.35
CA ARG A 300 1.44 -22.13 33.60
C ARG A 300 -0.01 -22.37 34.02
N GLY A 301 -0.45 -23.62 33.99
CA GLY A 301 -1.71 -24.10 34.57
C GLY A 301 -1.55 -24.45 36.08
N ILE A 302 -2.61 -25.00 36.66
CA ILE A 302 -2.66 -25.34 38.07
C ILE A 302 -1.66 -26.45 38.42
N SER A 303 -1.53 -27.48 37.56
CA SER A 303 -0.71 -28.68 37.80
C SER A 303 0.27 -28.98 36.64
N SER A 304 0.17 -28.29 35.51
CA SER A 304 1.01 -28.54 34.33
C SER A 304 1.06 -27.27 33.48
N PHE A 305 1.92 -27.27 32.47
CA PHE A 305 1.89 -26.25 31.41
C PHE A 305 0.78 -26.58 30.42
N GLU A 306 0.02 -25.58 30.04
CA GLU A 306 -1.03 -25.63 29.04
C GLU A 306 -0.65 -24.78 27.83
N VAL A 307 -1.14 -25.17 26.65
CA VAL A 307 -0.91 -24.37 25.43
C VAL A 307 -1.88 -23.18 25.43
N LYS A 308 -1.32 -21.99 25.51
CA LYS A 308 -2.06 -20.73 25.28
C LYS A 308 -2.08 -20.42 23.79
N ASN A 309 -3.25 -20.20 23.25
CA ASN A 309 -3.43 -19.67 21.89
C ASN A 309 -3.56 -18.14 22.00
N TYR A 310 -2.63 -17.40 21.38
CA TYR A 310 -2.64 -15.95 21.34
C TYR A 310 -3.45 -15.40 20.15
N GLY A 311 -3.87 -16.26 19.22
CA GLY A 311 -4.69 -15.89 18.06
C GLY A 311 -3.97 -16.01 16.72
N GLU A 312 -4.69 -15.59 15.69
CA GLU A 312 -4.18 -15.55 14.32
C GLU A 312 -3.98 -14.11 13.88
N TYR A 313 -2.83 -13.83 13.28
CA TYR A 313 -2.40 -12.50 12.88
C TYR A 313 -1.86 -12.52 11.45
N ILE A 314 -1.96 -11.40 10.75
CA ILE A 314 -1.33 -11.18 9.46
C ILE A 314 -0.14 -10.22 9.62
N ILE A 315 1.00 -10.60 9.09
CA ILE A 315 2.22 -9.79 9.17
C ILE A 315 2.08 -8.56 8.27
N THR A 316 2.24 -7.38 8.87
CA THR A 316 2.19 -6.08 8.17
C THR A 316 3.56 -5.45 7.99
N LYS A 317 4.52 -5.85 8.82
CA LYS A 317 5.93 -5.44 8.73
C LYS A 317 6.82 -6.57 9.23
N ILE A 318 7.95 -6.77 8.55
CA ILE A 318 8.97 -7.74 8.98
C ILE A 318 10.36 -7.27 8.57
N ILE A 319 11.33 -7.46 9.47
CA ILE A 319 12.73 -7.20 9.23
C ILE A 319 13.46 -8.54 9.34
N HIS A 320 14.05 -8.99 8.25
CA HIS A 320 14.91 -10.18 8.23
C HIS A 320 16.35 -9.76 8.42
N THR A 321 17.07 -10.50 9.23
CA THR A 321 18.51 -10.36 9.40
C THR A 321 19.16 -11.72 9.23
N ALA A 322 20.14 -11.82 8.36
CA ALA A 322 21.02 -12.98 8.23
C ALA A 322 22.47 -12.56 8.46
N THR A 323 23.20 -13.30 9.28
CA THR A 323 24.63 -13.06 9.57
C THR A 323 25.40 -14.29 9.13
N GLY A 324 26.33 -14.11 8.20
CA GLY A 324 26.96 -15.26 7.55
C GLY A 324 25.93 -16.19 6.88
N SER A 325 26.32 -17.42 6.60
CA SER A 325 25.47 -18.38 5.88
C SER A 325 24.49 -19.17 6.75
N SER A 326 24.54 -19.06 8.08
CA SER A 326 23.85 -19.96 9.00
C SER A 326 23.00 -19.30 10.06
N GLU A 327 23.17 -18.02 10.34
CA GLU A 327 22.40 -17.31 11.35
C GLU A 327 21.28 -16.50 10.68
N TYR A 328 20.06 -16.74 11.13
CA TYR A 328 18.88 -16.05 10.66
C TYR A 328 17.94 -15.71 11.81
N GLY A 329 17.40 -14.51 11.76
CA GLY A 329 16.35 -14.06 12.66
C GLY A 329 15.46 -13.05 11.96
N ASN A 330 14.28 -12.81 12.51
CA ASN A 330 13.38 -11.77 12.07
C ASN A 330 12.71 -11.09 13.25
N GLU A 331 12.30 -9.85 13.01
CA GLU A 331 11.44 -9.06 13.88
C GLU A 331 10.21 -8.64 13.07
N PHE A 332 9.01 -8.84 13.62
CA PHE A 332 7.79 -8.56 12.88
C PHE A 332 6.73 -7.84 13.71
N GLU A 333 5.85 -7.14 13.00
CA GLU A 333 4.60 -6.58 13.49
C GLU A 333 3.43 -7.20 12.71
N ALA A 334 2.37 -7.55 13.41
CA ALA A 334 1.20 -8.21 12.84
C ALA A 334 -0.09 -7.71 13.49
N ILE A 335 -1.17 -7.71 12.73
CA ILE A 335 -2.52 -7.33 13.15
C ILE A 335 -3.47 -8.53 13.04
N SER A 336 -4.67 -8.44 13.59
CA SER A 336 -5.66 -9.54 13.49
C SER A 336 -5.84 -10.01 12.04
N SER A 337 -5.74 -11.32 11.79
CA SER A 337 -5.89 -11.90 10.43
C SER A 337 -7.30 -11.81 9.86
N GLY A 338 -8.30 -11.61 10.74
CA GLY A 338 -9.70 -11.49 10.35
C GLY A 338 -10.06 -10.15 9.69
N VAL A 339 -9.16 -9.15 9.70
CA VAL A 339 -9.45 -7.83 9.11
C VAL A 339 -9.74 -7.95 7.61
N ALA A 340 -10.75 -7.21 7.19
CA ALA A 340 -11.09 -7.14 5.77
C ALA A 340 -10.19 -6.16 5.01
N ILE A 341 -9.77 -5.09 5.68
CA ILE A 341 -9.02 -3.97 5.12
C ILE A 341 -7.74 -3.77 5.93
N LEU A 342 -6.61 -3.63 5.25
CA LEU A 342 -5.34 -3.24 5.85
C LEU A 342 -5.32 -1.73 6.19
N PRO A 343 -4.43 -1.28 7.10
CA PRO A 343 -4.17 0.14 7.29
C PRO A 343 -3.86 0.85 5.97
N GLU A 344 -4.47 2.03 5.78
CA GLU A 344 -4.33 2.78 4.54
C GLU A 344 -2.91 3.37 4.35
N PRO A 345 -2.45 3.56 3.10
CA PRO A 345 -1.20 4.25 2.82
C PRO A 345 -1.18 5.68 3.38
N LEU A 346 -0.03 6.07 3.97
CA LEU A 346 0.21 7.43 4.44
C LEU A 346 0.69 8.32 3.28
N ILE A 347 -0.23 8.74 2.44
CA ILE A 347 0.05 9.60 1.29
C ILE A 347 -0.91 10.78 1.25
N ALA A 348 -0.40 11.95 0.84
CA ALA A 348 -1.21 13.11 0.54
C ALA A 348 -1.99 12.91 -0.76
N LEU A 349 -3.20 13.44 -0.82
CA LEU A 349 -3.96 13.48 -2.06
C LEU A 349 -3.47 14.66 -2.93
N PRO A 350 -3.42 14.51 -4.27
CA PRO A 350 -3.03 15.60 -5.13
C PRO A 350 -4.06 16.74 -5.10
N GLU A 351 -3.57 17.96 -5.12
CA GLU A 351 -4.42 19.15 -5.18
C GLU A 351 -4.64 19.59 -6.62
N ALA A 352 -5.90 19.88 -6.96
CA ALA A 352 -6.26 20.39 -8.26
C ALA A 352 -5.78 21.83 -8.45
N SER A 353 -5.27 22.14 -9.64
CA SER A 353 -4.90 23.50 -10.04
C SER A 353 -5.68 23.91 -11.29
N THR A 354 -5.82 25.22 -11.51
CA THR A 354 -6.39 25.76 -12.74
C THR A 354 -5.54 25.37 -13.95
N GLN A 355 -6.18 24.92 -15.02
CA GLN A 355 -5.51 24.44 -16.23
C GLN A 355 -6.24 24.95 -17.48
N LEU A 356 -5.50 25.09 -18.57
CA LEU A 356 -6.07 25.32 -19.89
C LEU A 356 -6.50 23.99 -20.50
N ALA A 357 -7.63 24.02 -21.19
CA ALA A 357 -8.17 22.87 -21.90
C ALA A 357 -8.91 23.30 -23.18
N THR A 358 -8.97 22.42 -24.15
CA THR A 358 -9.77 22.57 -25.37
C THR A 358 -11.10 21.89 -25.18
N VAL A 359 -12.18 22.54 -25.54
CA VAL A 359 -13.53 21.94 -25.52
C VAL A 359 -13.67 21.00 -26.71
N LEU A 360 -13.85 19.71 -26.44
CA LEU A 360 -14.04 18.70 -27.48
C LEU A 360 -15.50 18.52 -27.87
N SER A 361 -16.41 18.67 -26.90
CA SER A 361 -17.85 18.57 -27.14
C SER A 361 -18.63 19.34 -26.08
N ASN A 362 -19.72 19.97 -26.50
CA ASN A 362 -20.72 20.59 -25.65
C ASN A 362 -22.13 19.98 -25.85
N GLU A 363 -22.21 18.88 -26.61
CA GLU A 363 -23.43 18.10 -26.81
C GLU A 363 -23.62 17.09 -25.67
N ASP A 364 -23.96 17.62 -24.48
CA ASP A 364 -24.16 16.79 -23.27
C ASP A 364 -25.33 15.82 -23.47
N PRO A 365 -25.10 14.48 -23.39
CA PRO A 365 -26.15 13.48 -23.58
C PRO A 365 -27.28 13.56 -22.56
N ASP A 366 -27.00 14.10 -21.35
CA ASP A 366 -27.99 14.28 -20.28
C ASP A 366 -28.64 15.67 -20.32
N GLN A 367 -28.31 16.49 -21.30
CA GLN A 367 -28.86 17.87 -21.50
C GLN A 367 -28.69 18.78 -20.27
N LYS A 368 -27.58 18.66 -19.56
CA LYS A 368 -27.28 19.43 -18.33
C LYS A 368 -26.25 20.55 -18.55
N GLY A 369 -25.95 20.88 -19.81
CA GLY A 369 -25.01 21.94 -20.16
C GLY A 369 -23.58 21.68 -19.77
N ARG A 370 -23.19 20.40 -19.63
CA ARG A 370 -21.80 19.99 -19.36
C ARG A 370 -20.99 20.01 -20.66
N VAL A 371 -19.67 20.07 -20.48
CA VAL A 371 -18.72 19.99 -21.59
C VAL A 371 -17.77 18.83 -21.39
N GLN A 372 -17.21 18.31 -22.47
CA GLN A 372 -16.12 17.39 -22.46
C GLN A 372 -14.88 18.10 -22.98
N VAL A 373 -13.78 18.06 -22.23
CA VAL A 373 -12.56 18.80 -22.56
C VAL A 373 -11.34 17.89 -22.62
N GLN A 374 -10.30 18.40 -23.29
CA GLN A 374 -8.97 17.81 -23.29
C GLN A 374 -7.98 18.81 -22.72
N PHE A 375 -7.30 18.43 -21.64
CA PHE A 375 -6.20 19.20 -21.07
C PHE A 375 -4.95 19.10 -21.96
N GLN A 376 -4.06 20.10 -21.88
CA GLN A 376 -2.84 20.14 -22.70
C GLN A 376 -1.90 18.93 -22.50
N TRP A 377 -1.92 18.31 -21.33
CA TRP A 377 -1.12 17.12 -21.02
C TRP A 377 -1.77 15.82 -21.50
N GLN A 378 -3.03 15.83 -21.86
CA GLN A 378 -3.74 14.65 -22.39
C GLN A 378 -3.37 14.45 -23.85
N THR A 379 -2.86 13.27 -24.16
CA THR A 379 -2.48 12.87 -25.52
C THR A 379 -3.58 12.06 -26.20
N ALA A 380 -3.33 11.60 -27.42
CA ALA A 380 -4.30 10.97 -28.31
C ALA A 380 -5.33 10.05 -27.62
N GLY A 381 -6.59 10.35 -27.76
CA GLY A 381 -7.71 9.59 -27.19
C GLY A 381 -8.07 9.92 -25.74
N MET A 382 -7.21 10.58 -24.99
CA MET A 382 -7.52 11.01 -23.62
C MET A 382 -8.46 12.23 -23.64
N LYS A 383 -9.44 12.21 -22.78
CA LYS A 383 -10.39 13.30 -22.56
C LYS A 383 -11.02 13.19 -21.18
N THR A 384 -11.68 14.22 -20.71
CA THR A 384 -12.41 14.18 -19.44
C THR A 384 -13.74 13.41 -19.57
N SER A 385 -14.33 13.03 -18.46
CA SER A 385 -15.77 12.81 -18.41
C SER A 385 -16.51 14.13 -18.66
N TRP A 386 -17.85 14.08 -18.75
CA TRP A 386 -18.67 15.29 -18.82
C TRP A 386 -18.53 16.10 -17.53
N ILE A 387 -17.97 17.31 -17.64
CA ILE A 387 -17.73 18.22 -16.50
C ILE A 387 -18.70 19.39 -16.53
N ARG A 388 -19.07 19.87 -15.35
CA ARG A 388 -19.97 21.00 -15.22
C ARG A 388 -19.28 22.32 -15.59
N VAL A 389 -20.02 23.18 -16.24
CA VAL A 389 -19.61 24.57 -16.42
C VAL A 389 -20.07 25.39 -15.22
N MET A 390 -19.18 26.18 -14.65
CA MET A 390 -19.51 27.09 -13.57
C MET A 390 -20.28 28.28 -14.12
N THR A 391 -21.44 28.50 -13.54
CA THR A 391 -22.31 29.64 -13.95
C THR A 391 -22.76 30.41 -12.70
N PRO A 392 -22.97 31.74 -12.81
CA PRO A 392 -23.58 32.50 -11.72
C PRO A 392 -24.99 32.00 -11.43
N ASP A 393 -25.29 31.77 -10.14
CA ASP A 393 -26.62 31.46 -9.65
C ASP A 393 -27.27 32.76 -9.13
N ALA A 394 -28.49 33.05 -9.59
CA ALA A 394 -29.29 34.18 -9.12
C ALA A 394 -30.22 33.80 -7.97
N GLY A 395 -30.07 32.62 -7.40
CA GLY A 395 -30.88 32.12 -6.30
C GLY A 395 -32.29 31.71 -6.70
N SER A 396 -33.21 31.66 -5.75
CA SER A 396 -34.62 31.30 -5.93
C SER A 396 -35.55 32.44 -5.42
N SER A 397 -36.80 32.42 -5.87
CA SER A 397 -37.86 33.24 -5.36
C SER A 397 -39.19 32.46 -5.36
N ASP A 398 -40.21 33.02 -4.75
CA ASP A 398 -41.53 32.39 -4.68
C ASP A 398 -42.12 32.09 -6.07
N HIS A 399 -41.74 32.88 -7.12
CA HIS A 399 -42.20 32.71 -8.47
C HIS A 399 -41.30 31.86 -9.35
N HIS A 400 -39.99 31.72 -8.99
CA HIS A 400 -38.98 30.97 -9.75
C HIS A 400 -38.05 30.25 -8.77
N SER A 401 -38.34 29.01 -8.50
CA SER A 401 -37.59 28.19 -7.54
C SER A 401 -36.26 27.66 -8.07
N GLN A 402 -36.04 27.67 -9.40
CA GLN A 402 -34.84 27.16 -10.04
C GLN A 402 -34.62 27.77 -11.44
N ASN A 403 -33.48 27.47 -12.06
CA ASN A 403 -33.10 27.93 -13.42
C ASN A 403 -32.98 29.46 -13.52
N ARG A 404 -32.54 30.14 -12.48
CA ARG A 404 -32.20 31.56 -12.48
C ARG A 404 -30.68 31.72 -12.62
N GLY A 405 -30.27 32.81 -13.25
CA GLY A 405 -28.89 33.16 -13.50
C GLY A 405 -28.55 33.23 -14.96
N HIS A 406 -27.26 33.31 -15.24
CA HIS A 406 -26.72 33.36 -16.60
C HIS A 406 -26.01 32.04 -16.90
N VAL A 407 -26.44 31.33 -17.92
CA VAL A 407 -25.81 30.09 -18.37
C VAL A 407 -25.11 30.37 -19.69
N PHE A 408 -23.81 30.08 -19.71
CA PHE A 408 -22.99 30.13 -20.92
C PHE A 408 -22.27 28.80 -21.09
N VAL A 409 -22.55 28.08 -22.16
CA VAL A 409 -21.85 26.83 -22.48
C VAL A 409 -20.77 27.17 -23.50
N PRO A 410 -19.49 26.89 -23.20
CA PRO A 410 -18.39 27.13 -24.12
C PRO A 410 -18.59 26.42 -25.46
N GLU A 411 -18.16 27.06 -26.52
CA GLU A 411 -18.11 26.46 -27.84
C GLU A 411 -17.00 25.44 -27.98
N VAL A 412 -17.12 24.56 -28.99
CA VAL A 412 -16.08 23.60 -29.35
C VAL A 412 -14.90 24.32 -30.00
N GLY A 413 -13.66 24.01 -29.56
CA GLY A 413 -12.42 24.62 -30.08
C GLY A 413 -11.53 25.26 -29.04
#